data_0219d4776f4bb4d678c1c109125b2a3c
#
_entry.id   0219d4776f4bb4d678c1c109125b2a3c
#
_cell.length_a   1.000
_cell.length_b   1.000
_cell.length_c   1.000
_cell.angle_alpha   90.00
_cell.angle_beta   90.00
_cell.angle_gamma   90.00
#
_symmetry.space_group_name_H-M   'P 1'
#
loop_
_entity.id
_entity.type
_entity.pdbx_description
1 polymer ?
#
loop_
_entity_poly.entity_id
_entity_poly.type
_entity_poly.pdbx_seq_one_letter_code
_entity_poly.pdbx_strand_id
1 'polypeptide(L)'
;MEQLLQTPSGTESAITIPATSTHFLDPTGQGDHGEGRLRYLTGGTGAPLVMVHTVRTQAEHFRHLIPLVRERYTVYALDLPGMGYSQIVPGASYEEAAMRAAVKRLITQLDLRDVTLLGESMGAVLALTTAADLPKRVQRVLAINAYDYAGGIARSSLLARLIVTGVLAPGVGPKFARLEPKPIMRAMLSGGVVDTTALRADYVDELLKVGRRPGYPTVARAVYANLPSLIAARSRYPEVTAPVHLVYGEEDWSRPSDRQANRQLLPTAEFTQVPSAGHFIALERPDMPATLLNSAA
;
A
#
# COMPACT_ATOMS: atom_id res chain seq x y z
N MET A 1 -34.14 8.32 -13.12
CA MET A 1 -34.29 8.89 -11.77
C MET A 1 -33.26 8.19 -10.89
N GLU A 2 -32.02 8.70 -10.99
CA GLU A 2 -30.85 8.15 -10.28
C GLU A 2 -30.97 8.52 -8.81
N GLN A 3 -31.18 7.54 -7.95
CA GLN A 3 -30.95 7.71 -6.53
C GLN A 3 -29.45 7.82 -6.30
N LEU A 4 -28.95 9.05 -6.14
CA LEU A 4 -27.68 9.34 -5.51
C LEU A 4 -27.68 8.67 -4.13
N LEU A 5 -27.04 7.51 -4.03
CA LEU A 5 -26.73 6.87 -2.75
C LEU A 5 -25.84 7.84 -1.97
N GLN A 6 -26.44 8.60 -1.08
CA GLN A 6 -25.72 9.45 -0.13
C GLN A 6 -24.79 8.57 0.68
N THR A 7 -23.50 8.79 0.52
CA THR A 7 -22.45 8.18 1.33
C THR A 7 -22.69 8.56 2.79
N PRO A 8 -22.69 7.61 3.74
CA PRO A 8 -22.88 7.94 5.15
C PRO A 8 -21.82 8.95 5.60
N SER A 9 -22.21 9.99 6.31
CA SER A 9 -21.29 10.99 6.88
C SER A 9 -20.21 10.31 7.71
N GLY A 10 -18.94 10.55 7.39
CA GLY A 10 -17.76 9.93 8.03
C GLY A 10 -17.00 8.90 7.21
N THR A 11 -17.38 8.69 5.93
CA THR A 11 -16.73 7.71 5.02
C THR A 11 -15.78 8.37 4.00
N GLU A 12 -15.50 9.66 4.12
CA GLU A 12 -14.63 10.38 3.18
C GLU A 12 -13.38 10.91 3.86
N SER A 13 -12.27 10.87 3.11
CA SER A 13 -11.02 11.49 3.51
C SER A 13 -11.16 13.01 3.65
N ALA A 14 -10.49 13.59 4.65
CA ALA A 14 -10.34 15.03 4.76
C ALA A 14 -9.26 15.57 3.80
N ILE A 15 -8.45 14.68 3.21
CA ILE A 15 -7.42 15.04 2.24
C ILE A 15 -8.01 15.03 0.84
N THR A 16 -7.98 16.17 0.17
CA THR A 16 -8.35 16.28 -1.23
C THR A 16 -7.10 16.25 -2.10
N ILE A 17 -7.07 15.32 -3.05
CA ILE A 17 -6.05 15.29 -4.11
C ILE A 17 -6.68 15.92 -5.36
N PRO A 18 -6.10 17.01 -5.90
CA PRO A 18 -6.71 17.73 -7.03
C PRO A 18 -6.95 16.82 -8.24
N ALA A 19 -8.12 16.96 -8.86
CA ALA A 19 -8.56 16.21 -10.05
C ALA A 19 -8.60 14.68 -9.83
N THR A 20 -8.92 14.25 -8.61
CA THR A 20 -9.29 12.85 -8.33
C THR A 20 -10.71 12.79 -7.81
N SER A 21 -11.35 11.63 -8.01
CA SER A 21 -12.65 11.28 -7.45
C SER A 21 -12.57 9.99 -6.67
N THR A 22 -13.45 9.87 -5.67
CA THR A 22 -13.59 8.66 -4.85
C THR A 22 -14.62 7.74 -5.49
N HIS A 23 -14.25 6.47 -5.62
CA HIS A 23 -15.12 5.42 -6.12
C HIS A 23 -15.11 4.21 -5.20
N PHE A 24 -16.12 3.37 -5.35
CA PHE A 24 -16.24 2.13 -4.61
C PHE A 24 -16.49 0.97 -5.55
N LEU A 25 -15.84 -0.15 -5.26
CA LEU A 25 -15.97 -1.41 -5.97
C LEU A 25 -16.70 -2.40 -5.07
N ASP A 26 -17.88 -2.82 -5.47
CA ASP A 26 -18.68 -3.77 -4.71
C ASP A 26 -18.12 -5.21 -4.84
N PRO A 27 -18.33 -6.08 -3.84
CA PRO A 27 -17.96 -7.49 -3.94
C PRO A 27 -18.74 -8.18 -5.07
N THR A 28 -18.13 -9.21 -5.67
CA THR A 28 -18.70 -9.91 -6.83
C THR A 28 -19.92 -10.77 -6.53
N GLY A 29 -20.30 -10.93 -5.27
CA GLY A 29 -21.53 -11.62 -4.85
C GLY A 29 -21.52 -13.15 -4.97
N GLN A 30 -20.44 -13.76 -5.45
CA GLN A 30 -20.32 -15.21 -5.56
C GLN A 30 -19.33 -15.77 -4.54
N GLY A 31 -19.84 -16.12 -3.36
CA GLY A 31 -19.22 -17.17 -2.53
C GLY A 31 -17.99 -16.82 -1.71
N ASP A 32 -17.49 -15.60 -1.75
CA ASP A 32 -16.30 -15.22 -0.98
C ASP A 32 -16.67 -14.55 0.34
N HIS A 33 -16.76 -15.37 1.38
CA HIS A 33 -16.94 -14.93 2.77
C HIS A 33 -15.69 -14.14 3.23
N GLY A 34 -15.68 -12.84 2.98
CA GLY A 34 -14.58 -11.96 3.41
C GLY A 34 -14.28 -10.80 2.47
N GLU A 35 -14.84 -10.79 1.26
CA GLU A 35 -14.73 -9.65 0.36
C GLU A 35 -15.67 -8.52 0.76
N GLY A 36 -15.09 -7.42 1.23
CA GLY A 36 -15.81 -6.18 1.45
C GLY A 36 -15.77 -5.25 0.24
N ARG A 37 -16.57 -4.18 0.30
CA ARG A 37 -16.51 -3.07 -0.64
C ARG A 37 -15.14 -2.38 -0.55
N LEU A 38 -14.47 -2.18 -1.69
CA LEU A 38 -13.18 -1.50 -1.77
C LEU A 38 -13.38 -0.04 -2.19
N ARG A 39 -12.69 0.87 -1.51
CA ARG A 39 -12.59 2.26 -1.96
C ARG A 39 -11.34 2.43 -2.82
N TYR A 40 -11.43 3.25 -3.87
CA TYR A 40 -10.27 3.70 -4.62
C TYR A 40 -10.44 5.16 -5.08
N LEU A 41 -9.31 5.84 -5.23
CA LEU A 41 -9.25 7.14 -5.88
C LEU A 41 -8.92 6.94 -7.35
N THR A 42 -9.54 7.70 -8.22
CA THR A 42 -9.18 7.73 -9.64
C THR A 42 -9.14 9.14 -10.19
N GLY A 43 -8.28 9.37 -11.16
CA GLY A 43 -8.12 10.64 -11.84
C GLY A 43 -6.99 10.59 -12.86
N GLY A 44 -6.94 11.60 -13.72
CA GLY A 44 -5.94 11.67 -14.79
C GLY A 44 -6.40 11.02 -16.09
N THR A 45 -5.49 10.92 -17.05
CA THR A 45 -5.74 10.41 -18.41
C THR A 45 -4.55 9.59 -18.89
N GLY A 46 -4.80 8.58 -19.76
CA GLY A 46 -3.75 7.72 -20.32
C GLY A 46 -3.80 6.29 -19.80
N ALA A 47 -2.68 5.59 -19.84
CA ALA A 47 -2.57 4.18 -19.45
C ALA A 47 -2.94 3.98 -17.98
N PRO A 48 -3.53 2.83 -17.59
CA PRO A 48 -3.92 2.58 -16.20
C PRO A 48 -2.69 2.39 -15.30
N LEU A 49 -2.66 3.15 -14.19
CA LEU A 49 -1.70 3.04 -13.12
C LEU A 49 -2.41 2.65 -11.83
N VAL A 50 -2.26 1.41 -11.39
CA VAL A 50 -2.80 0.95 -10.12
C VAL A 50 -1.74 1.14 -9.04
N MET A 51 -2.10 1.90 -8.00
CA MET A 51 -1.24 2.21 -6.86
C MET A 51 -1.69 1.47 -5.62
N VAL A 52 -0.76 0.75 -4.97
CA VAL A 52 -1.02 -0.08 -3.78
C VAL A 52 -0.17 0.41 -2.61
N HIS A 53 -0.85 0.91 -1.59
CA HIS A 53 -0.23 1.52 -0.41
C HIS A 53 0.35 0.48 0.57
N THR A 54 1.02 0.97 1.61
CA THR A 54 1.68 0.17 2.64
C THR A 54 0.80 -0.08 3.87
N VAL A 55 1.34 -0.85 4.83
CA VAL A 55 0.72 -1.17 6.11
C VAL A 55 0.25 0.09 6.82
N ARG A 56 -1.01 0.10 7.31
CA ARG A 56 -1.61 1.18 8.10
C ARG A 56 -1.70 2.54 7.42
N THR A 57 -1.56 2.57 6.11
CA THR A 57 -1.83 3.75 5.29
C THR A 57 -3.07 3.56 4.41
N GLN A 58 -3.25 4.39 3.42
CA GLN A 58 -4.41 4.40 2.52
C GLN A 58 -4.05 5.11 1.21
N ALA A 59 -4.97 5.22 0.27
CA ALA A 59 -4.74 5.80 -1.06
C ALA A 59 -4.09 7.19 -1.02
N GLU A 60 -4.38 8.01 -0.01
CA GLU A 60 -3.77 9.33 0.20
C GLU A 60 -2.27 9.28 0.53
N HIS A 61 -1.71 8.09 0.71
CA HIS A 61 -0.26 7.89 0.76
C HIS A 61 0.42 8.42 -0.50
N PHE A 62 -0.25 8.33 -1.64
CA PHE A 62 0.25 8.79 -2.94
C PHE A 62 -0.15 10.22 -3.30
N ARG A 63 -0.63 11.02 -2.35
CA ARG A 63 -1.15 12.38 -2.58
C ARG A 63 -0.18 13.34 -3.27
N HIS A 64 1.11 13.15 -3.08
CA HIS A 64 2.16 13.97 -3.71
C HIS A 64 2.62 13.38 -5.05
N LEU A 65 2.46 12.08 -5.26
CA LEU A 65 2.83 11.39 -6.49
C LEU A 65 1.74 11.51 -7.57
N ILE A 66 0.47 11.38 -7.21
CA ILE A 66 -0.66 11.41 -8.16
C ILE A 66 -0.64 12.66 -9.06
N PRO A 67 -0.45 13.88 -8.52
CA PRO A 67 -0.39 15.09 -9.37
C PRO A 67 0.73 15.09 -10.40
N LEU A 68 1.83 14.37 -10.14
CA LEU A 68 3.02 14.32 -11.01
C LEU A 68 2.88 13.33 -12.17
N VAL A 69 1.92 12.41 -12.11
CA VAL A 69 1.77 11.33 -13.10
C VAL A 69 0.43 11.36 -13.84
N ARG A 70 -0.57 12.07 -13.35
CA ARG A 70 -1.95 12.07 -13.83
C ARG A 70 -2.14 12.57 -15.28
N GLU A 71 -1.17 13.26 -15.85
CA GLU A 71 -1.24 13.71 -17.25
C GLU A 71 -0.90 12.60 -18.24
N ARG A 72 -0.24 11.52 -17.76
CA ARG A 72 0.17 10.36 -18.56
C ARG A 72 -0.53 9.07 -18.15
N TYR A 73 -1.13 9.06 -16.96
CA TYR A 73 -1.77 7.88 -16.40
C TYR A 73 -3.17 8.18 -15.88
N THR A 74 -4.09 7.27 -16.13
CA THR A 74 -5.31 7.16 -15.35
C THR A 74 -4.98 6.39 -14.08
N VAL A 75 -4.94 7.10 -12.96
CA VAL A 75 -4.55 6.54 -11.65
C VAL A 75 -5.72 5.81 -11.01
N TYR A 76 -5.44 4.68 -10.36
CA TYR A 76 -6.34 3.92 -9.51
C TYR A 76 -5.61 3.62 -8.19
N ALA A 77 -5.72 4.52 -7.21
CA ALA A 77 -5.10 4.32 -5.90
C ALA A 77 -6.08 3.61 -4.98
N LEU A 78 -5.81 2.32 -4.70
CA LEU A 78 -6.69 1.43 -3.95
C LEU A 78 -6.49 1.58 -2.44
N ASP A 79 -7.58 1.64 -1.68
CA ASP A 79 -7.56 1.30 -0.26
C ASP A 79 -7.67 -0.22 -0.10
N LEU A 80 -6.65 -0.85 0.46
CA LEU A 80 -6.65 -2.29 0.71
C LEU A 80 -7.76 -2.71 1.69
N PRO A 81 -8.20 -3.98 1.69
CA PRO A 81 -9.27 -4.46 2.57
C PRO A 81 -9.12 -4.02 4.02
N GLY A 82 -10.18 -3.43 4.58
CA GLY A 82 -10.23 -2.93 5.95
C GLY A 82 -9.39 -1.68 6.23
N MET A 83 -8.53 -1.23 5.31
CA MET A 83 -7.73 -0.02 5.45
C MET A 83 -8.39 1.17 4.74
N GLY A 84 -7.89 2.39 5.03
CA GLY A 84 -8.49 3.60 4.50
C GLY A 84 -10.00 3.63 4.73
N TYR A 85 -10.76 3.74 3.66
CA TYR A 85 -12.22 3.72 3.66
C TYR A 85 -12.83 2.47 3.01
N SER A 86 -12.00 1.47 2.69
CA SER A 86 -12.50 0.14 2.35
C SER A 86 -13.23 -0.50 3.51
N GLN A 87 -14.21 -1.35 3.21
CA GLN A 87 -15.06 -1.98 4.21
C GLN A 87 -14.23 -2.88 5.14
N ILE A 88 -14.51 -2.79 6.43
CA ILE A 88 -14.01 -3.73 7.43
C ILE A 88 -15.00 -4.88 7.53
N VAL A 89 -14.56 -6.08 7.14
CA VAL A 89 -15.37 -7.29 7.20
C VAL A 89 -14.92 -8.12 8.40
N PRO A 90 -15.80 -8.42 9.35
CA PRO A 90 -15.46 -9.29 10.48
C PRO A 90 -14.99 -10.67 10.01
N GLY A 91 -13.86 -11.14 10.53
CA GLY A 91 -13.31 -12.45 10.17
C GLY A 91 -12.60 -12.54 8.83
N ALA A 92 -12.47 -11.43 8.09
CA ALA A 92 -11.69 -11.40 6.85
C ALA A 92 -10.23 -11.77 7.09
N SER A 93 -9.63 -12.45 6.12
CA SER A 93 -8.19 -12.69 6.10
C SER A 93 -7.44 -11.44 5.67
N TYR A 94 -6.29 -11.20 6.32
CA TYR A 94 -5.34 -10.14 5.99
C TYR A 94 -3.97 -10.72 5.59
N GLU A 95 -3.95 -11.96 5.17
CA GLU A 95 -2.78 -12.59 4.55
C GLU A 95 -2.52 -12.03 3.15
N GLU A 96 -1.31 -12.20 2.66
CA GLU A 96 -0.90 -11.73 1.34
C GLU A 96 -1.89 -12.14 0.24
N ALA A 97 -2.30 -13.40 0.21
CA ALA A 97 -3.19 -13.92 -0.83
C ALA A 97 -4.55 -13.21 -0.86
N ALA A 98 -5.13 -12.89 0.31
CA ALA A 98 -6.39 -12.16 0.41
C ALA A 98 -6.23 -10.68 -0.01
N MET A 99 -5.13 -10.04 0.41
CA MET A 99 -4.83 -8.66 0.00
C MET A 99 -4.56 -8.57 -1.50
N ARG A 100 -3.82 -9.51 -2.08
CA ARG A 100 -3.58 -9.63 -3.51
C ARG A 100 -4.87 -9.84 -4.29
N ALA A 101 -5.79 -10.66 -3.78
CA ALA A 101 -7.09 -10.87 -4.41
C ALA A 101 -7.87 -9.56 -4.58
N ALA A 102 -7.78 -8.63 -3.62
CA ALA A 102 -8.40 -7.31 -3.73
C ALA A 102 -7.78 -6.46 -4.85
N VAL A 103 -6.46 -6.47 -5.02
CA VAL A 103 -5.78 -5.79 -6.14
C VAL A 103 -6.20 -6.40 -7.47
N LYS A 104 -6.23 -7.72 -7.56
CA LYS A 104 -6.72 -8.45 -8.75
C LYS A 104 -8.15 -8.09 -9.07
N ARG A 105 -9.03 -8.04 -8.06
CA ARG A 105 -10.43 -7.67 -8.22
C ARG A 105 -10.59 -6.28 -8.84
N LEU A 106 -9.86 -5.28 -8.36
CA LEU A 106 -9.86 -3.95 -8.96
C LEU A 106 -9.54 -4.01 -10.46
N ILE A 107 -8.45 -4.68 -10.82
CA ILE A 107 -7.99 -4.80 -12.22
C ILE A 107 -9.02 -5.53 -13.09
N THR A 108 -9.61 -6.61 -12.58
CA THR A 108 -10.50 -7.45 -13.37
C THR A 108 -11.91 -6.89 -13.48
N GLN A 109 -12.49 -6.34 -12.41
CA GLN A 109 -13.84 -5.77 -12.45
C GLN A 109 -13.91 -4.48 -13.29
N LEU A 110 -12.83 -3.68 -13.29
CA LEU A 110 -12.72 -2.49 -14.15
C LEU A 110 -12.18 -2.82 -15.56
N ASP A 111 -11.96 -4.10 -15.87
CA ASP A 111 -11.37 -4.62 -17.12
C ASP A 111 -10.09 -3.87 -17.54
N LEU A 112 -9.26 -3.46 -16.57
CA LEU A 112 -8.02 -2.76 -16.88
C LEU A 112 -7.05 -3.68 -17.63
N ARG A 113 -6.38 -3.12 -18.65
CA ARG A 113 -5.38 -3.78 -19.49
C ARG A 113 -4.14 -2.91 -19.58
N ASP A 114 -3.01 -3.51 -19.89
CA ASP A 114 -1.72 -2.83 -19.99
C ASP A 114 -1.40 -2.01 -18.74
N VAL A 115 -1.72 -2.62 -17.57
CA VAL A 115 -1.64 -1.97 -16.27
C VAL A 115 -0.19 -1.80 -15.85
N THR A 116 0.19 -0.58 -15.48
CA THR A 116 1.36 -0.35 -14.64
C THR A 116 0.96 -0.53 -13.18
N LEU A 117 1.63 -1.43 -12.45
CA LEU A 117 1.46 -1.59 -11.00
C LEU A 117 2.56 -0.80 -10.29
N LEU A 118 2.18 0.07 -9.37
CA LEU A 118 3.09 0.69 -8.41
C LEU A 118 2.68 0.25 -7.01
N GLY A 119 3.62 -0.28 -6.27
CA GLY A 119 3.39 -0.60 -4.86
C GLY A 119 4.54 -0.13 -3.98
N GLU A 120 4.23 0.27 -2.75
CA GLU A 120 5.24 0.60 -1.75
C GLU A 120 5.13 -0.32 -0.54
N SER A 121 6.26 -0.85 -0.08
CA SER A 121 6.34 -1.73 1.10
C SER A 121 5.51 -3.02 0.92
N MET A 122 4.49 -3.24 1.75
CA MET A 122 3.50 -4.31 1.55
C MET A 122 2.89 -4.24 0.15
N GLY A 123 2.54 -3.03 -0.32
CA GLY A 123 1.99 -2.82 -1.65
C GLY A 123 2.94 -3.26 -2.77
N ALA A 124 4.25 -3.17 -2.58
CA ALA A 124 5.24 -3.65 -3.56
C ALA A 124 5.22 -5.18 -3.70
N VAL A 125 5.10 -5.90 -2.59
CA VAL A 125 4.93 -7.36 -2.60
C VAL A 125 3.64 -7.73 -3.33
N LEU A 126 2.53 -7.05 -3.00
CA LEU A 126 1.23 -7.29 -3.64
C LEU A 126 1.25 -6.95 -5.13
N ALA A 127 1.97 -5.90 -5.56
CA ALA A 127 2.13 -5.56 -6.96
C ALA A 127 2.89 -6.67 -7.73
N LEU A 128 4.00 -7.15 -7.18
CA LEU A 128 4.79 -8.24 -7.77
C LEU A 128 3.99 -9.53 -7.88
N THR A 129 3.33 -9.95 -6.81
CA THR A 129 2.53 -11.19 -6.80
C THR A 129 1.25 -11.09 -7.64
N THR A 130 0.66 -9.88 -7.75
CA THR A 130 -0.44 -9.63 -8.69
C THR A 130 0.02 -9.73 -10.14
N ALA A 131 1.20 -9.23 -10.46
CA ALA A 131 1.78 -9.35 -11.80
C ALA A 131 2.02 -10.83 -12.19
N ALA A 132 2.46 -11.65 -11.25
CA ALA A 132 2.56 -13.10 -11.45
C ALA A 132 1.20 -13.76 -11.76
N ASP A 133 0.12 -13.32 -11.09
CA ASP A 133 -1.23 -13.87 -11.33
C ASP A 133 -1.88 -13.33 -12.62
N LEU A 134 -1.55 -12.13 -13.07
CA LEU A 134 -2.19 -11.44 -14.19
C LEU A 134 -1.20 -11.05 -15.30
N PRO A 135 -0.37 -12.00 -15.82
CA PRO A 135 0.69 -11.67 -16.77
C PRO A 135 0.19 -11.06 -18.09
N LYS A 136 -1.09 -11.30 -18.45
CA LYS A 136 -1.71 -10.74 -19.65
C LYS A 136 -2.34 -9.37 -19.45
N ARG A 137 -2.39 -8.87 -18.23
CA ARG A 137 -2.99 -7.56 -17.89
C ARG A 137 -1.98 -6.57 -17.36
N VAL A 138 -0.91 -7.07 -16.75
CA VAL A 138 0.14 -6.22 -16.17
C VAL A 138 1.27 -6.04 -17.18
N GLN A 139 1.50 -4.79 -17.57
CA GLN A 139 2.54 -4.40 -18.52
C GLN A 139 3.87 -4.12 -17.81
N ARG A 140 3.83 -3.60 -16.56
CA ARG A 140 5.01 -3.17 -15.82
C ARG A 140 4.75 -3.14 -14.32
N VAL A 141 5.82 -3.33 -13.53
CA VAL A 141 5.78 -3.19 -12.07
C VAL A 141 6.87 -2.22 -11.60
N LEU A 142 6.49 -1.21 -10.80
CA LEU A 142 7.38 -0.38 -10.00
C LEU A 142 7.23 -0.79 -8.53
N ALA A 143 8.19 -1.52 -8.00
CA ALA A 143 8.17 -2.06 -6.64
C ALA A 143 9.09 -1.23 -5.73
N ILE A 144 8.49 -0.44 -4.83
CA ILE A 144 9.20 0.49 -3.96
C ILE A 144 9.34 -0.13 -2.57
N ASN A 145 10.58 -0.28 -2.07
CA ASN A 145 10.89 -0.74 -0.72
C ASN A 145 10.12 -1.99 -0.29
N ALA A 146 10.11 -3.04 -1.13
CA ALA A 146 9.30 -4.24 -0.90
C ALA A 146 9.54 -4.82 0.50
N TYR A 147 8.44 -5.00 1.26
CA TYR A 147 8.45 -5.53 2.62
C TYR A 147 8.35 -7.07 2.62
N ASP A 148 9.41 -7.75 2.24
CA ASP A 148 9.48 -9.19 2.05
C ASP A 148 10.63 -9.84 2.84
N TYR A 149 11.04 -9.21 3.93
CA TYR A 149 12.14 -9.62 4.80
C TYR A 149 11.74 -9.53 6.28
N ALA A 150 12.36 -10.34 7.13
CA ALA A 150 12.03 -10.41 8.54
C ALA A 150 12.43 -9.14 9.31
N GLY A 151 11.54 -8.69 10.19
CA GLY A 151 11.80 -7.66 11.19
C GLY A 151 11.83 -6.22 10.67
N GLY A 152 11.32 -5.94 9.44
CA GLY A 152 11.40 -4.62 8.80
C GLY A 152 10.97 -3.46 9.70
N ILE A 153 9.71 -3.39 10.11
CA ILE A 153 9.20 -2.30 10.98
C ILE A 153 9.98 -2.25 12.32
N ALA A 154 10.32 -3.40 12.89
CA ALA A 154 11.08 -3.47 14.13
C ALA A 154 12.54 -2.99 13.98
N ARG A 155 13.05 -2.86 12.75
CA ARG A 155 14.37 -2.28 12.46
C ARG A 155 14.34 -0.74 12.39
N SER A 156 13.15 -0.14 12.17
CA SER A 156 13.01 1.32 12.04
C SER A 156 13.36 2.05 13.34
N SER A 157 12.93 1.53 14.48
CA SER A 157 13.25 2.10 15.81
C SER A 157 12.92 1.13 16.94
N LEU A 158 13.52 1.36 18.11
CA LEU A 158 13.17 0.62 19.34
C LEU A 158 11.69 0.82 19.70
N LEU A 159 11.16 2.03 19.51
CA LEU A 159 9.76 2.35 19.76
C LEU A 159 8.83 1.52 18.84
N ALA A 160 9.12 1.46 17.55
CA ALA A 160 8.34 0.66 16.60
C ALA A 160 8.35 -0.83 16.99
N ARG A 161 9.51 -1.35 17.40
CA ARG A 161 9.63 -2.72 17.89
C ARG A 161 8.74 -2.97 19.11
N LEU A 162 8.75 -2.06 20.10
CA LEU A 162 7.92 -2.18 21.30
C LEU A 162 6.43 -2.11 20.96
N ILE A 163 6.04 -1.22 20.06
CA ILE A 163 4.64 -1.06 19.63
C ILE A 163 4.14 -2.32 18.92
N VAL A 164 4.88 -2.84 17.93
CA VAL A 164 4.49 -4.06 17.20
C VAL A 164 4.40 -5.24 18.18
N THR A 165 5.36 -5.39 19.09
CA THR A 165 5.33 -6.42 20.12
C THR A 165 4.10 -6.28 21.02
N GLY A 166 3.78 -5.05 21.47
CA GLY A 166 2.60 -4.75 22.29
C GLY A 166 1.30 -5.06 21.57
N VAL A 167 1.17 -4.65 20.31
CA VAL A 167 -0.01 -4.91 19.46
C VAL A 167 -0.23 -6.41 19.27
N LEU A 168 0.83 -7.19 19.13
CA LEU A 168 0.75 -8.64 18.91
C LEU A 168 0.61 -9.45 20.21
N ALA A 169 0.87 -8.85 21.38
CA ALA A 169 0.85 -9.54 22.66
C ALA A 169 -0.50 -10.21 22.93
N PRO A 170 -0.53 -11.49 23.40
CA PRO A 170 -1.76 -12.18 23.77
C PRO A 170 -2.50 -11.45 24.90
N GLY A 171 -3.83 -11.38 24.82
CA GLY A 171 -4.71 -10.81 25.85
C GLY A 171 -4.73 -9.27 25.90
N VAL A 172 -3.58 -8.59 25.82
CA VAL A 172 -3.49 -7.12 25.94
C VAL A 172 -3.42 -6.41 24.58
N GLY A 173 -3.01 -7.10 23.54
CA GLY A 173 -2.81 -6.52 22.20
C GLY A 173 -4.02 -5.79 21.63
N PRO A 174 -5.27 -6.30 21.74
CA PRO A 174 -6.47 -5.59 21.27
C PRO A 174 -6.71 -4.25 21.97
N LYS A 175 -6.38 -4.15 23.27
CA LYS A 175 -6.46 -2.88 24.02
C LYS A 175 -5.33 -1.95 23.60
N PHE A 176 -4.13 -2.48 23.42
CA PHE A 176 -2.96 -1.72 23.00
C PHE A 176 -3.13 -1.12 21.60
N ALA A 177 -3.69 -1.89 20.66
CA ALA A 177 -3.97 -1.44 19.30
C ALA A 177 -5.01 -0.29 19.21
N ARG A 178 -5.80 -0.07 20.26
CA ARG A 178 -6.75 1.06 20.37
C ARG A 178 -6.08 2.35 20.86
N LEU A 179 -4.94 2.23 21.54
CA LEU A 179 -4.20 3.34 22.13
C LEU A 179 -3.15 3.83 21.15
N GLU A 180 -3.54 4.74 20.27
CA GLU A 180 -2.65 5.29 19.27
C GLU A 180 -2.72 6.83 19.28
N PRO A 181 -2.10 7.46 20.28
CA PRO A 181 -2.05 8.92 20.34
C PRO A 181 -1.17 9.47 19.20
N LYS A 182 -1.53 10.67 18.72
CA LYS A 182 -0.85 11.35 17.60
C LYS A 182 0.67 11.38 17.70
N PRO A 183 1.29 11.65 18.86
CA PRO A 183 2.76 11.63 18.99
C PRO A 183 3.37 10.26 18.68
N ILE A 184 2.71 9.18 19.10
CA ILE A 184 3.18 7.81 18.85
C ILE A 184 3.06 7.46 17.37
N MET A 185 1.92 7.76 16.73
CA MET A 185 1.72 7.56 15.30
C MET A 185 2.79 8.32 14.50
N ARG A 186 3.00 9.61 14.82
CA ARG A 186 4.02 10.42 14.17
C ARG A 186 5.43 9.84 14.35
N ALA A 187 5.78 9.42 15.56
CA ALA A 187 7.08 8.82 15.85
C ALA A 187 7.32 7.51 15.09
N MET A 188 6.26 6.66 14.95
CA MET A 188 6.35 5.45 14.14
C MET A 188 6.58 5.75 12.66
N LEU A 189 5.82 6.70 12.10
CA LEU A 189 5.96 7.10 10.69
C LEU A 189 7.32 7.76 10.43
N SER A 190 7.84 8.54 11.41
CA SER A 190 9.15 9.20 11.30
C SER A 190 10.31 8.21 11.17
N GLY A 191 10.14 6.97 11.65
CA GLY A 191 11.13 5.92 11.41
C GLY A 191 11.19 5.41 9.97
N GLY A 192 10.28 5.87 9.11
CA GLY A 192 10.21 5.48 7.69
C GLY A 192 10.56 6.61 6.71
N VAL A 193 10.96 7.78 7.18
CA VAL A 193 11.37 8.91 6.35
C VAL A 193 12.67 9.50 6.86
N VAL A 194 13.47 10.06 5.98
CA VAL A 194 14.66 10.87 6.31
C VAL A 194 14.21 12.30 6.60
N ASP A 195 13.39 12.86 5.70
CA ASP A 195 12.79 14.17 5.90
C ASP A 195 11.43 14.07 6.60
N THR A 196 11.41 14.32 7.91
CA THR A 196 10.18 14.29 8.71
C THR A 196 9.16 15.36 8.35
N THR A 197 9.53 16.38 7.55
CA THR A 197 8.59 17.39 7.06
C THR A 197 7.60 16.82 6.03
N ALA A 198 7.95 15.71 5.39
CA ALA A 198 7.06 14.95 4.51
C ALA A 198 5.81 14.40 5.25
N LEU A 199 5.94 14.17 6.57
CA LEU A 199 4.85 13.74 7.45
C LEU A 199 4.00 14.94 7.88
N ARG A 200 3.24 15.50 6.99
CA ARG A 200 2.36 16.64 7.26
C ARG A 200 1.30 16.29 8.31
N ALA A 201 0.91 17.29 9.08
CA ALA A 201 -0.02 17.12 10.19
C ALA A 201 -1.40 16.60 9.73
N ASP A 202 -1.89 17.09 8.59
CA ASP A 202 -3.15 16.68 7.97
C ASP A 202 -3.15 15.18 7.61
N TYR A 203 -2.02 14.66 7.11
CA TYR A 203 -1.87 13.24 6.79
C TYR A 203 -1.90 12.37 8.05
N VAL A 204 -1.18 12.76 9.09
CA VAL A 204 -1.18 12.04 10.36
C VAL A 204 -2.56 12.06 11.01
N ASP A 205 -3.26 13.20 10.95
CA ASP A 205 -4.63 13.33 11.48
C ASP A 205 -5.61 12.45 10.72
N GLU A 206 -5.46 12.33 9.40
CA GLU A 206 -6.30 11.45 8.58
C GLU A 206 -6.07 9.97 8.93
N LEU A 207 -4.81 9.54 9.07
CA LEU A 207 -4.51 8.16 9.50
C LEU A 207 -5.08 7.84 10.89
N LEU A 208 -5.05 8.81 11.82
CA LEU A 208 -5.65 8.65 13.14
C LEU A 208 -7.18 8.59 13.06
N LYS A 209 -7.81 9.38 12.20
CA LYS A 209 -9.26 9.33 11.94
C LYS A 209 -9.67 7.93 11.46
N VAL A 210 -8.96 7.39 10.48
CA VAL A 210 -9.18 6.03 9.97
C VAL A 210 -8.91 4.98 11.07
N GLY A 211 -7.84 5.15 11.85
CA GLY A 211 -7.49 4.28 12.97
C GLY A 211 -8.57 4.15 14.04
N ARG A 212 -9.46 5.15 14.15
CA ARG A 212 -10.58 5.16 15.11
C ARG A 212 -11.86 4.52 14.56
N ARG A 213 -11.87 4.09 13.31
CA ARG A 213 -13.04 3.40 12.73
C ARG A 213 -13.37 2.13 13.53
N PRO A 214 -14.65 1.84 13.78
CA PRO A 214 -15.06 0.61 14.45
C PRO A 214 -14.48 -0.63 13.75
N GLY A 215 -13.79 -1.49 14.51
CA GLY A 215 -13.13 -2.67 13.98
C GLY A 215 -11.69 -2.47 13.48
N TYR A 216 -11.24 -1.24 13.20
CA TYR A 216 -9.91 -0.99 12.65
C TYR A 216 -8.75 -1.50 13.54
N PRO A 217 -8.78 -1.42 14.88
CA PRO A 217 -7.74 -2.02 15.72
C PRO A 217 -7.56 -3.52 15.50
N THR A 218 -8.65 -4.24 15.19
CA THR A 218 -8.59 -5.67 14.83
C THR A 218 -7.91 -5.86 13.47
N VAL A 219 -8.25 -5.02 12.48
CA VAL A 219 -7.58 -5.01 11.17
C VAL A 219 -6.09 -4.77 11.32
N ALA A 220 -5.70 -3.71 12.02
CA ALA A 220 -4.29 -3.35 12.22
C ALA A 220 -3.50 -4.51 12.86
N ARG A 221 -4.07 -5.12 13.90
CA ARG A 221 -3.47 -6.29 14.55
C ARG A 221 -3.34 -7.48 13.59
N ALA A 222 -4.39 -7.78 12.83
CA ALA A 222 -4.39 -8.88 11.89
C ALA A 222 -3.36 -8.68 10.77
N VAL A 223 -3.22 -7.46 10.24
CA VAL A 223 -2.21 -7.12 9.25
C VAL A 223 -0.79 -7.35 9.81
N TYR A 224 -0.49 -6.85 11.02
CA TYR A 224 0.83 -7.11 11.65
C TYR A 224 1.08 -8.60 11.89
N ALA A 225 0.07 -9.36 12.30
CA ALA A 225 0.19 -10.79 12.54
C ALA A 225 0.47 -11.58 11.24
N ASN A 226 -0.01 -11.06 10.10
CA ASN A 226 0.12 -11.70 8.79
C ASN A 226 1.30 -11.20 7.94
N LEU A 227 2.15 -10.31 8.46
CA LEU A 227 3.38 -9.90 7.76
C LEU A 227 4.28 -11.09 7.33
N PRO A 228 4.37 -12.20 8.06
CA PRO A 228 5.10 -13.38 7.57
C PRO A 228 4.58 -13.93 6.23
N SER A 229 3.30 -13.75 5.89
CA SER A 229 2.75 -14.19 4.61
C SER A 229 3.32 -13.40 3.42
N LEU A 230 3.67 -12.12 3.62
CA LEU A 230 4.37 -11.30 2.61
C LEU A 230 5.78 -11.83 2.35
N ILE A 231 6.49 -12.25 3.42
CA ILE A 231 7.82 -12.83 3.30
C ILE A 231 7.76 -14.15 2.53
N ALA A 232 6.77 -15.00 2.82
CA ALA A 232 6.56 -16.27 2.12
C ALA A 232 6.22 -16.06 0.63
N ALA A 233 5.44 -15.02 0.31
CA ALA A 233 5.02 -14.69 -1.05
C ALA A 233 6.17 -14.29 -1.98
N ARG A 234 7.33 -13.93 -1.45
CA ARG A 234 8.56 -13.67 -2.19
C ARG A 234 8.98 -14.85 -3.08
N SER A 235 8.65 -16.09 -2.70
CA SER A 235 8.92 -17.28 -3.52
C SER A 235 8.25 -17.24 -4.90
N ARG A 236 7.25 -16.37 -5.08
CA ARG A 236 6.52 -16.19 -6.34
C ARG A 236 7.14 -15.18 -7.31
N TYR A 237 8.16 -14.42 -6.90
CA TYR A 237 8.79 -13.42 -7.75
C TYR A 237 9.35 -13.97 -9.08
N PRO A 238 9.91 -15.18 -9.14
CA PRO A 238 10.35 -15.76 -10.42
C PRO A 238 9.20 -16.01 -11.42
N GLU A 239 7.94 -15.99 -10.99
CA GLU A 239 6.76 -16.13 -11.85
C GLU A 239 6.40 -14.81 -12.58
N VAL A 240 6.99 -13.68 -12.19
CA VAL A 240 6.71 -12.37 -12.78
C VAL A 240 7.38 -12.27 -14.16
N THR A 241 6.56 -12.11 -15.19
CA THR A 241 7.04 -11.98 -16.58
C THR A 241 7.05 -10.54 -17.08
N ALA A 242 6.30 -9.65 -16.42
CA ALA A 242 6.31 -8.23 -16.74
C ALA A 242 7.65 -7.58 -16.35
N PRO A 243 8.14 -6.57 -17.08
CA PRO A 243 9.27 -5.75 -16.67
C PRO A 243 9.08 -5.21 -15.24
N VAL A 244 10.11 -5.37 -14.41
CA VAL A 244 10.12 -4.92 -13.02
C VAL A 244 11.20 -3.88 -12.83
N HIS A 245 10.86 -2.82 -12.09
CA HIS A 245 11.83 -1.89 -11.54
C HIS A 245 11.77 -1.94 -10.01
N LEU A 246 12.85 -2.39 -9.39
CA LEU A 246 13.03 -2.39 -7.94
C LEU A 246 13.61 -1.05 -7.50
N VAL A 247 12.91 -0.35 -6.62
CA VAL A 247 13.33 0.95 -6.09
C VAL A 247 13.49 0.88 -4.59
N TYR A 248 14.64 1.30 -4.07
CA TYR A 248 14.91 1.30 -2.65
C TYR A 248 15.48 2.63 -2.18
N GLY A 249 14.98 3.14 -1.06
CA GLY A 249 15.63 4.25 -0.37
C GLY A 249 17.01 3.82 0.17
N GLU A 250 17.94 4.75 0.20
CA GLU A 250 19.26 4.52 0.79
C GLU A 250 19.13 4.12 2.26
N GLU A 251 18.26 4.82 3.00
CA GLU A 251 17.96 4.62 4.42
C GLU A 251 16.72 3.73 4.66
N ASP A 252 16.37 2.90 3.68
CA ASP A 252 15.27 1.92 3.86
C ASP A 252 15.62 0.87 4.94
N TRP A 253 14.59 0.32 5.56
CA TRP A 253 14.71 -0.72 6.58
C TRP A 253 15.33 -2.03 6.07
N SER A 254 15.25 -2.29 4.75
CA SER A 254 15.88 -3.46 4.13
C SER A 254 17.40 -3.37 4.17
N ARG A 255 18.06 -4.49 4.39
CA ARG A 255 19.50 -4.61 4.32
C ARG A 255 19.96 -4.82 2.87
N PRO A 256 21.22 -4.55 2.55
CA PRO A 256 21.79 -4.88 1.23
C PRO A 256 21.56 -6.35 0.82
N SER A 257 21.63 -7.27 1.77
CA SER A 257 21.36 -8.70 1.55
C SER A 257 19.90 -8.99 1.17
N ASP A 258 18.92 -8.26 1.77
CA ASP A 258 17.50 -8.40 1.46
C ASP A 258 17.24 -7.93 0.01
N ARG A 259 17.82 -6.77 -0.37
CA ARG A 259 17.74 -6.19 -1.73
C ARG A 259 18.43 -7.08 -2.77
N GLN A 260 19.61 -7.61 -2.44
CA GLN A 260 20.34 -8.53 -3.32
C GLN A 260 19.58 -9.82 -3.59
N ALA A 261 18.91 -10.37 -2.58
CA ALA A 261 18.12 -11.56 -2.74
C ALA A 261 16.88 -11.32 -3.65
N ASN A 262 16.28 -10.12 -3.64
CA ASN A 262 15.22 -9.76 -4.59
C ASN A 262 15.75 -9.66 -6.03
N ARG A 263 16.94 -9.08 -6.21
CA ARG A 263 17.60 -9.04 -7.52
C ARG A 263 17.93 -10.42 -8.06
N GLN A 264 18.25 -11.39 -7.19
CA GLN A 264 18.48 -12.78 -7.61
C GLN A 264 17.20 -13.48 -8.08
N LEU A 265 16.05 -13.18 -7.44
CA LEU A 265 14.74 -13.72 -7.84
C LEU A 265 14.16 -13.03 -9.09
N LEU A 266 14.59 -11.81 -9.37
CA LEU A 266 14.16 -10.98 -10.49
C LEU A 266 15.41 -10.50 -11.27
N PRO A 267 16.11 -11.40 -11.97
CA PRO A 267 17.42 -11.10 -12.55
C PRO A 267 17.38 -10.06 -13.68
N THR A 268 16.23 -9.87 -14.31
CA THR A 268 16.00 -8.87 -15.37
C THR A 268 15.47 -7.54 -14.84
N ALA A 269 15.21 -7.44 -13.53
CA ALA A 269 14.68 -6.21 -12.95
C ALA A 269 15.70 -5.08 -12.99
N GLU A 270 15.25 -3.91 -13.40
CA GLU A 270 15.96 -2.67 -13.15
C GLU A 270 16.07 -2.40 -11.65
N PHE A 271 17.11 -1.69 -11.25
CA PHE A 271 17.34 -1.37 -9.84
C PHE A 271 17.76 0.09 -9.66
N THR A 272 17.05 0.81 -8.83
CA THR A 272 17.39 2.18 -8.44
C THR A 272 17.48 2.29 -6.93
N GLN A 273 18.56 2.87 -6.43
CA GLN A 273 18.68 3.31 -5.05
C GLN A 273 18.50 4.82 -5.00
N VAL A 274 17.54 5.28 -4.20
CA VAL A 274 17.22 6.70 -4.05
C VAL A 274 18.02 7.28 -2.90
N PRO A 275 18.93 8.22 -3.16
CA PRO A 275 19.74 8.83 -2.10
C PRO A 275 18.87 9.67 -1.17
N SER A 276 19.26 9.71 0.10
CA SER A 276 18.58 10.49 1.15
C SER A 276 17.07 10.23 1.20
N ALA A 277 16.66 8.96 1.05
CA ALA A 277 15.27 8.53 1.12
C ALA A 277 15.13 7.31 2.03
N GLY A 278 14.09 7.32 2.85
CA GLY A 278 13.76 6.23 3.77
C GLY A 278 12.83 5.19 3.15
N HIS A 279 11.93 4.67 3.98
CA HIS A 279 10.97 3.62 3.60
C HIS A 279 9.75 4.14 2.83
N PHE A 280 9.37 5.42 3.02
CA PHE A 280 8.17 6.02 2.41
C PHE A 280 8.55 7.00 1.30
N ILE A 281 9.13 6.47 0.20
CA ILE A 281 9.60 7.27 -0.94
C ILE A 281 8.46 8.04 -1.59
N ALA A 282 7.28 7.45 -1.71
CA ALA A 282 6.12 8.12 -2.31
C ALA A 282 5.65 9.36 -1.53
N LEU A 283 5.98 9.46 -0.23
CA LEU A 283 5.70 10.63 0.60
C LEU A 283 6.82 11.67 0.55
N GLU A 284 8.08 11.24 0.70
CA GLU A 284 9.21 12.16 0.87
C GLU A 284 9.94 12.52 -0.43
N ARG A 285 9.93 11.61 -1.41
CA ARG A 285 10.58 11.80 -2.71
C ARG A 285 9.68 11.38 -3.87
N PRO A 286 8.43 11.94 -3.98
CA PRO A 286 7.46 11.58 -5.03
C PRO A 286 7.98 11.87 -6.44
N ASP A 287 8.96 12.78 -6.58
CA ASP A 287 9.68 13.10 -7.81
C ASP A 287 10.37 11.88 -8.42
N MET A 288 10.93 11.00 -7.58
CA MET A 288 11.68 9.84 -8.04
C MET A 288 10.80 8.79 -8.73
N PRO A 289 9.74 8.23 -8.07
CA PRO A 289 8.84 7.32 -8.78
C PRO A 289 8.11 7.99 -9.95
N ALA A 290 7.79 9.29 -9.88
CA ALA A 290 7.21 10.02 -11.00
C ALA A 290 8.16 10.03 -12.20
N THR A 291 9.45 10.32 -11.99
CA THR A 291 10.46 10.29 -13.06
C THR A 291 10.57 8.89 -13.69
N LEU A 292 10.64 7.84 -12.86
CA LEU A 292 10.73 6.46 -13.35
C LEU A 292 9.48 6.02 -14.11
N LEU A 293 8.29 6.47 -13.71
CA LEU A 293 7.05 6.20 -14.43
C LEU A 293 7.01 6.95 -15.77
N ASN A 294 7.45 8.21 -15.78
CA ASN A 294 7.34 9.08 -16.94
C ASN A 294 8.47 8.86 -17.99
N SER A 295 9.61 8.28 -17.59
CA SER A 295 10.74 8.00 -18.50
C SER A 295 10.56 6.71 -19.30
N ALA A 296 9.66 5.83 -18.90
CA ALA A 296 9.37 4.59 -19.61
C ALA A 296 8.26 4.85 -20.64
N ALA A 297 8.66 5.24 -21.82
CA ALA A 297 7.80 5.32 -23.02
C ALA A 297 8.02 4.09 -23.88
#